data_5f80638a0adffb6044af852236888f36
#
_entry.id   5f80638a0adffb6044af852236888f36
#
_cell.length_a   1.000
_cell.length_b   1.000
_cell.length_c   1.000
_cell.angle_alpha   90.00
_cell.angle_beta   90.00
_cell.angle_gamma   90.00
#
_symmetry.space_group_name_H-M   'P 1'
#
loop_
_entity.id
_entity.type
_entity.pdbx_description
1 polymer ?
#
loop_
_entity_poly.entity_id
_entity_poly.type
_entity_poly.pdbx_seq_one_letter_code
_entity_poly.pdbx_strand_id
1 'polypeptide(L)' 'MIYDKIQYIVALISEFARHYNLNDVQVARYMSRYGALDLCDSEYEVMHTQSFNDMVKAVAEYCKHNGGLL' A
#
# COMPACT_ATOMS: atom_id res chain seq x y z
N MET A 1 -14.90 -6.18 -8.16
CA MET A 1 -15.51 -4.92 -8.60
C MET A 1 -14.54 -3.77 -8.35
N ILE A 2 -14.59 -2.75 -9.19
CA ILE A 2 -13.71 -1.58 -9.05
C ILE A 2 -13.87 -0.93 -7.68
N TYR A 3 -15.11 -0.88 -7.22
CA TYR A 3 -15.45 -0.34 -5.91
C TYR A 3 -14.66 -1.01 -4.80
N ASP A 4 -14.57 -2.35 -4.84
CA ASP A 4 -13.87 -3.11 -3.82
C ASP A 4 -12.36 -2.86 -3.87
N LYS A 5 -11.81 -2.71 -5.07
CA LYS A 5 -10.38 -2.43 -5.23
C LYS A 5 -10.03 -1.08 -4.62
N ILE A 6 -10.83 -0.05 -4.89
CA ILE A 6 -10.59 1.28 -4.35
C ILE A 6 -10.67 1.25 -2.83
N GLN A 7 -11.68 0.59 -2.27
CA GLN A 7 -11.82 0.45 -0.83
C GLN A 7 -10.64 -0.28 -0.22
N TYR A 8 -10.18 -1.34 -0.88
CA TYR A 8 -9.04 -2.08 -0.41
C TYR A 8 -7.78 -1.22 -0.34
N ILE A 9 -7.51 -0.46 -1.41
CA ILE A 9 -6.32 0.39 -1.46
C ILE A 9 -6.38 1.48 -0.39
N VAL A 10 -7.54 2.10 -0.19
CA VAL A 10 -7.71 3.09 0.86
C VAL A 10 -7.46 2.48 2.23
N ALA A 11 -7.99 1.28 2.47
CA ALA A 11 -7.79 0.60 3.74
C ALA A 11 -6.32 0.23 3.95
N LEU A 12 -5.65 -0.19 2.90
CA LEU A 12 -4.22 -0.53 2.99
C LEU A 12 -3.38 0.70 3.31
N ILE A 13 -3.70 1.84 2.69
CA ILE A 13 -3.02 3.10 2.99
C ILE A 13 -3.18 3.44 4.48
N SER A 14 -4.38 3.31 5.02
CA SER A 14 -4.63 3.60 6.44
C SER A 14 -3.88 2.63 7.36
N GLU A 15 -3.84 1.36 7.01
CA GLU A 15 -3.09 0.38 7.80
C GLU A 15 -1.59 0.65 7.78
N PHE A 16 -1.07 1.01 6.61
CA PHE A 16 0.34 1.38 6.45
C PHE A 16 0.64 2.61 7.31
N ALA A 17 -0.23 3.62 7.26
CA ALA A 17 -0.06 4.86 8.02
C ALA A 17 -0.01 4.56 9.52
N ARG A 18 -0.92 3.72 9.99
CA ARG A 18 -0.96 3.35 11.41
C ARG A 18 0.30 2.59 11.82
N HIS A 19 0.74 1.69 10.97
CA HIS A 19 1.92 0.86 11.26
C HIS A 19 3.20 1.71 11.41
N TYR A 20 3.33 2.75 10.58
CA TYR A 20 4.52 3.61 10.59
C TYR A 20 4.30 4.96 11.27
N ASN A 21 3.14 5.15 11.90
CA ASN A 21 2.81 6.38 12.61
C ASN A 21 2.87 7.60 11.70
N LEU A 22 2.28 7.47 10.52
CA LEU A 22 2.17 8.52 9.52
C LEU A 22 0.70 8.81 9.25
N ASN A 23 0.41 9.90 8.53
CA ASN A 23 -0.96 10.14 8.11
C ASN A 23 -1.20 9.56 6.70
N ASP A 24 -2.48 9.43 6.34
CA ASP A 24 -2.86 8.78 5.08
C ASP A 24 -2.31 9.53 3.86
N VAL A 25 -2.26 10.85 3.90
CA VAL A 25 -1.77 11.66 2.79
C VAL A 25 -0.29 11.40 2.55
N GLN A 26 0.49 11.35 3.64
CA GLN A 26 1.92 11.06 3.54
C GLN A 26 2.15 9.69 2.92
N VAL A 27 1.38 8.70 3.36
CA VAL A 27 1.50 7.33 2.85
C VAL A 27 1.10 7.25 1.37
N ALA A 28 -0.01 7.89 1.00
CA ALA A 28 -0.47 7.88 -0.38
C ALA A 28 0.59 8.50 -1.31
N ARG A 29 1.20 9.59 -0.90
CA ARG A 29 2.27 10.23 -1.67
C ARG A 29 3.48 9.33 -1.79
N TYR A 30 3.86 8.70 -0.69
CA TYR A 30 5.01 7.79 -0.65
C TYR A 30 4.78 6.60 -1.58
N MET A 31 3.63 5.96 -1.47
CA MET A 31 3.30 4.81 -2.30
C MET A 31 3.21 5.20 -3.77
N SER A 32 2.64 6.36 -4.07
CA SER A 32 2.56 6.85 -5.44
C SER A 32 3.94 7.07 -6.02
N ARG A 33 4.81 7.71 -5.25
CA ARG A 33 6.16 8.06 -5.72
C ARG A 33 6.99 6.82 -6.06
N TYR A 34 6.85 5.76 -5.29
CA TYR A 34 7.68 4.57 -5.47
C TYR A 34 6.96 3.42 -6.18
N GLY A 35 5.84 3.72 -6.81
CA GLY A 35 5.15 2.76 -7.68
C GLY A 35 4.24 1.78 -6.97
N ALA A 36 4.03 1.94 -5.66
CA ALA A 36 3.25 0.98 -4.89
C ALA A 36 1.76 1.06 -5.17
N LEU A 37 1.24 2.24 -5.54
CA LEU A 37 -0.18 2.34 -5.89
C LEU A 37 -0.46 1.58 -7.19
N ASP A 38 0.44 1.67 -8.16
CA ASP A 38 0.31 0.90 -9.39
C ASP A 38 0.41 -0.59 -9.12
N LEU A 39 1.29 -0.98 -8.20
CA LEU A 39 1.40 -2.37 -7.79
C LEU A 39 0.10 -2.86 -7.17
N CYS A 40 -0.50 -2.08 -6.28
CA CYS A 40 -1.78 -2.45 -5.65
C CYS A 40 -2.89 -2.60 -6.68
N ASP A 41 -2.89 -1.74 -7.69
CA ASP A 41 -3.89 -1.82 -8.74
C ASP A 41 -3.72 -3.08 -9.58
N SER A 42 -2.50 -3.38 -10.00
CA SER A 42 -2.25 -4.53 -10.88
C SER A 42 -2.30 -5.87 -10.14
N GLU A 43 -1.94 -5.90 -8.85
CA GLU A 43 -1.86 -7.14 -8.07
C GLU A 43 -2.99 -7.28 -7.05
N TYR A 44 -4.04 -6.49 -7.20
CA TYR A 44 -5.16 -6.52 -6.25
C TYR A 44 -5.71 -7.93 -6.02
N GLU A 45 -5.86 -8.72 -7.08
CA GLU A 45 -6.47 -10.04 -6.97
C GLU A 45 -5.71 -10.95 -6.02
N VAL A 46 -4.39 -10.84 -6.03
CA VAL A 46 -3.55 -11.63 -5.12
C VAL A 46 -3.48 -10.99 -3.76
N MET A 47 -3.25 -9.67 -3.72
CA MET A 47 -3.00 -8.94 -2.48
C MET A 47 -4.18 -8.97 -1.52
N HIS A 48 -5.41 -8.86 -2.04
CA HIS A 48 -6.57 -8.77 -1.16
C HIS A 48 -6.87 -10.09 -0.43
N THR A 49 -6.23 -11.18 -0.82
CA THR A 49 -6.37 -12.47 -0.11
C THR A 49 -5.39 -12.61 1.05
N GLN A 50 -4.46 -11.67 1.20
CA GLN A 50 -3.45 -11.68 2.25
C GLN A 50 -3.85 -10.74 3.38
N SER A 51 -3.25 -10.92 4.56
CA SER A 51 -3.53 -10.01 5.68
C SER A 51 -2.98 -8.62 5.39
N PHE A 52 -3.62 -7.60 5.96
CA PHE A 52 -3.10 -6.24 5.84
C PHE A 52 -1.70 -6.12 6.43
N ASN A 53 -1.47 -6.79 7.55
CA ASN A 53 -0.17 -6.74 8.20
C ASN A 53 0.94 -7.24 7.26
N ASP A 54 0.70 -8.34 6.57
CA ASP A 54 1.66 -8.88 5.60
C ASP A 54 1.82 -7.96 4.41
N MET A 55 0.72 -7.36 3.96
CA MET A 55 0.77 -6.50 2.78
C MET A 55 1.44 -5.15 3.08
N VAL A 56 1.27 -4.63 4.30
CA VAL A 56 2.01 -3.43 4.71
C VAL A 56 3.51 -3.68 4.62
N LYS A 57 3.96 -4.82 5.13
CA LYS A 57 5.38 -5.17 5.08
C LYS A 57 5.86 -5.35 3.64
N ALA A 58 5.07 -6.03 2.82
CA ALA A 58 5.42 -6.27 1.41
C ALA A 58 5.51 -4.95 0.64
N VAL A 59 4.55 -4.06 0.85
CA VAL A 59 4.54 -2.76 0.18
C VAL A 59 5.72 -1.90 0.64
N ALA A 60 6.04 -1.94 1.93
CA ALA A 60 7.19 -1.20 2.46
C ALA A 60 8.48 -1.68 1.81
N GLU A 61 8.65 -3.00 1.67
CA GLU A 61 9.82 -3.57 1.00
C GLU A 61 9.88 -3.15 -0.46
N TYR A 62 8.74 -3.19 -1.15
CA TYR A 62 8.67 -2.78 -2.54
C TYR A 62 9.10 -1.32 -2.73
N CYS A 63 8.59 -0.43 -1.88
CA CYS A 63 8.95 0.98 -1.93
C CYS A 63 10.44 1.17 -1.65
N LYS A 64 10.97 0.44 -0.69
CA LYS A 64 12.37 0.52 -0.32
C LYS A 64 13.27 0.09 -1.48
N HIS A 65 12.92 -0.98 -2.17
CA HIS A 65 13.65 -1.43 -3.36
C HIS A 65 13.64 -0.40 -4.48
N ASN A 66 12.61 0.43 -4.52
CA ASN A 66 12.48 1.47 -5.54
C ASN A 66 13.04 2.82 -5.09
N GLY A 67 13.78 2.84 -3.97
CA GLY A 67 14.45 4.05 -3.50
C GLY A 67 13.81 4.74 -2.32
N GLY A 68 12.75 4.17 -1.75
CA GLY A 68 12.10 4.73 -0.58
C GLY A 68 12.91 4.52 0.70
N LEU A 69 12.56 5.26 1.75
CA LEU A 69 13.28 5.24 3.02
C LEU A 69 12.59 4.43 4.12
N LEU A 70 11.32 4.11 3.91
CA LEU A 70 10.56 3.35 4.91
C LEU A 70 10.65 1.85 4.72
#